data_5432e749be16f17ff9586598fda362b9
#
_entry.id   5432e749be16f17ff9586598fda362b9
#
_cell.length_a   1.000
_cell.length_b   1.000
_cell.length_c   1.000
_cell.angle_alpha   90.00
_cell.angle_beta   90.00
_cell.angle_gamma   90.00
#
_symmetry.space_group_name_H-M   'P 1'
#
loop_
_entity.id
_entity.type
_entity.pdbx_description
1 polymer ?
#
loop_
_entity_poly.entity_id
_entity_poly.type
_entity_poly.pdbx_seq_one_letter_code
_entity_poly.pdbx_strand_id
1 'polypeptide(L)'
;MKTHARAVIIGGGAMGVGLLYHLAKEGWNDVVLVEKGELTSGSTWHAAGLIPHFIGSLSMAKIHYYGADLYTKLEAETGQATGWHGCGAVRLAINQDQVDWFHY
;
A
#
# COMPACT_ATOMS: atom_id res chain seq x y z
N MET A 1 5.81 28.94 -10.15
CA MET A 1 6.05 27.89 -9.16
C MET A 1 5.14 28.14 -7.96
N LYS A 2 4.47 27.13 -7.42
CA LYS A 2 3.56 27.28 -6.27
C LYS A 2 4.38 27.66 -5.04
N THR A 3 4.00 28.69 -4.31
CA THR A 3 4.74 29.21 -3.15
C THR A 3 4.18 28.73 -1.81
N HIS A 4 2.95 28.22 -1.82
CA HIS A 4 2.27 27.72 -0.63
C HIS A 4 1.48 26.46 -0.99
N ALA A 5 1.35 25.54 -0.04
CA ALA A 5 0.49 24.38 -0.13
C ALA A 5 -0.05 24.02 1.27
N ARG A 6 -1.24 23.45 1.33
CA ARG A 6 -1.84 22.96 2.57
C ARG A 6 -1.04 21.81 3.17
N ALA A 7 -0.50 20.94 2.32
CA ALA A 7 0.42 19.87 2.71
C ALA A 7 1.48 19.65 1.62
N VAL A 8 2.68 19.30 2.06
CA VAL A 8 3.78 18.88 1.19
C VAL A 8 4.22 17.48 1.59
N ILE A 9 4.19 16.55 0.65
CA ILE A 9 4.64 15.18 0.82
C ILE A 9 6.03 15.07 0.22
N ILE A 10 6.99 14.61 1.02
CA ILE A 10 8.38 14.44 0.57
C ILE A 10 8.64 12.95 0.32
N GLY A 11 8.92 12.61 -0.92
CA GLY A 11 9.18 11.25 -1.39
C GLY A 11 8.04 10.64 -2.20
N GLY A 12 8.35 10.18 -3.40
CA GLY A 12 7.43 9.60 -4.38
C GLY A 12 7.43 8.06 -4.40
N GLY A 13 7.72 7.42 -3.28
CA GLY A 13 7.56 5.97 -3.10
C GLY A 13 6.11 5.60 -2.79
N ALA A 14 5.86 4.29 -2.54
CA ALA A 14 4.52 3.75 -2.25
C ALA A 14 3.78 4.51 -1.13
N MET A 15 4.50 4.89 -0.07
CA MET A 15 3.92 5.62 1.06
C MET A 15 3.50 7.04 0.66
N GLY A 16 4.38 7.78 -0.03
CA GLY A 16 4.08 9.17 -0.43
C GLY A 16 2.98 9.25 -1.47
N VAL A 17 3.03 8.39 -2.48
CA VAL A 17 1.99 8.31 -3.52
C VAL A 17 0.66 7.85 -2.92
N GLY A 18 0.68 6.85 -2.04
CA GLY A 18 -0.50 6.38 -1.32
C GLY A 18 -1.13 7.48 -0.45
N LEU A 19 -0.31 8.26 0.26
CA LEU A 19 -0.80 9.40 1.04
C LEU A 19 -1.41 10.48 0.15
N LEU A 20 -0.75 10.83 -0.95
CA LEU A 20 -1.29 11.79 -1.93
C LEU A 20 -2.65 11.35 -2.48
N TYR A 21 -2.75 10.08 -2.89
CA TYR A 21 -3.99 9.50 -3.39
C TYR A 21 -5.13 9.62 -2.36
N HIS A 22 -4.89 9.24 -1.10
CA HIS A 22 -5.91 9.28 -0.07
C HIS A 22 -6.31 10.71 0.31
N LEU A 23 -5.35 11.63 0.41
CA LEU A 23 -5.65 13.04 0.65
C LEU A 23 -6.51 13.63 -0.48
N ALA A 24 -6.17 13.31 -1.73
CA ALA A 24 -6.99 13.75 -2.87
C ALA A 24 -8.39 13.16 -2.83
N LYS A 25 -8.54 11.89 -2.45
CA LYS A 25 -9.82 11.21 -2.27
C LYS A 25 -10.66 11.83 -1.16
N GLU A 26 -10.03 12.34 -0.10
CA GLU A 26 -10.65 13.10 0.99
C GLU A 26 -10.90 14.59 0.64
N GLY A 27 -10.70 14.99 -0.61
CA GLY A 27 -10.97 16.35 -1.09
C GLY A 27 -9.88 17.39 -0.79
N TRP A 28 -8.68 16.95 -0.43
CA TRP A 28 -7.54 17.86 -0.25
C TRP A 28 -6.94 18.25 -1.59
N ASN A 29 -7.38 19.36 -2.17
CA ASN A 29 -6.97 19.81 -3.50
C ASN A 29 -5.66 20.62 -3.51
N ASP A 30 -5.13 20.96 -2.33
CA ASP A 30 -3.94 21.80 -2.18
C ASP A 30 -2.80 20.99 -1.52
N VAL A 31 -2.43 19.89 -2.17
CA VAL A 31 -1.33 19.02 -1.76
C VAL A 31 -0.28 18.97 -2.86
N VAL A 32 1.00 18.98 -2.46
CA VAL A 32 2.14 18.85 -3.37
C VAL A 32 2.98 17.67 -2.95
N LEU A 33 3.32 16.80 -3.89
CA LEU A 33 4.33 15.77 -3.70
C LEU A 33 5.62 16.20 -4.37
N VAL A 34 6.73 16.09 -3.66
CA VAL A 34 8.07 16.35 -4.17
C VAL A 34 8.92 15.08 -4.11
N GLU A 35 9.55 14.76 -5.21
CA GLU A 35 10.47 13.63 -5.36
C GLU A 35 11.78 14.14 -6.01
N LYS A 36 12.91 13.67 -5.51
CA LYS A 36 14.24 14.08 -6.01
C LYS A 36 14.68 13.33 -7.27
N GLY A 37 14.05 12.20 -7.55
CA GLY A 37 14.35 11.34 -8.69
C GLY A 37 13.08 10.95 -9.43
N GLU A 38 13.02 9.71 -9.90
CA GLU A 38 11.81 9.14 -10.48
C GLU A 38 10.88 8.57 -9.42
N LEU A 39 9.58 8.59 -9.66
CA LEU A 39 8.61 7.96 -8.76
C LEU A 39 8.97 6.47 -8.58
N THR A 40 8.86 5.99 -7.36
CA THR A 40 9.11 4.60 -6.96
C THR A 40 10.56 4.11 -7.06
N SER A 41 11.51 4.92 -7.53
CA SER A 41 12.91 4.52 -7.76
C SER A 41 13.72 4.16 -6.50
N GLY A 42 13.19 4.49 -5.31
CA GLY A 42 13.81 4.17 -4.02
C GLY A 42 13.47 2.76 -3.51
N SER A 43 13.17 2.64 -2.21
CA SER A 43 12.86 1.36 -1.56
C SER A 43 11.67 0.63 -2.18
N THR A 44 10.73 1.34 -2.77
CA THR A 44 9.55 0.75 -3.42
C THR A 44 9.93 -0.17 -4.56
N TRP A 45 10.92 0.17 -5.36
CA TRP A 45 11.44 -0.67 -6.44
C TRP A 45 12.02 -2.00 -5.95
N HIS A 46 12.54 -2.04 -4.73
CA HIS A 46 13.16 -3.24 -4.14
C HIS A 46 12.16 -4.16 -3.44
N ALA A 47 10.89 -3.79 -3.36
CA ALA A 47 9.87 -4.59 -2.71
C ALA A 47 9.50 -5.82 -3.55
N ALA A 48 9.27 -6.95 -2.88
CA ALA A 48 8.88 -8.21 -3.54
C ALA A 48 7.44 -8.19 -4.12
N GLY A 49 6.68 -7.13 -3.88
CA GLY A 49 5.30 -7.00 -4.38
C GLY A 49 4.28 -7.91 -3.69
N LEU A 50 4.61 -8.46 -2.52
CA LEU A 50 3.68 -9.29 -1.76
C LEU A 50 2.75 -8.42 -0.91
N ILE A 51 1.45 -8.68 -1.00
CA ILE A 51 0.41 -7.99 -0.23
C ILE A 51 -0.37 -9.05 0.57
N PRO A 52 0.18 -9.52 1.71
CA PRO A 52 -0.46 -10.56 2.51
C PRO A 52 -1.61 -9.99 3.35
N HIS A 53 -2.68 -10.76 3.50
CA HIS A 53 -3.77 -10.43 4.44
C HIS A 53 -3.42 -10.85 5.86
N PHE A 54 -2.79 -12.02 6.01
CA PHE A 54 -2.49 -12.59 7.30
C PHE A 54 -1.24 -11.97 7.92
N ILE A 55 -1.41 -11.33 9.07
CA ILE A 55 -0.32 -10.77 9.88
C ILE A 55 -0.70 -10.86 11.36
N GLY A 56 0.30 -11.04 12.23
CA GLY A 56 0.11 -11.32 13.66
C GLY A 56 -0.42 -10.16 14.52
N SER A 57 -0.86 -9.05 13.92
CA SER A 57 -1.45 -7.90 14.62
C SER A 57 -2.78 -7.53 13.98
N LEU A 58 -3.85 -7.46 14.76
CA LEU A 58 -5.18 -7.09 14.28
C LEU A 58 -5.20 -5.70 13.62
N SER A 59 -4.48 -4.73 14.20
CA SER A 59 -4.39 -3.38 13.62
C SER A 59 -3.70 -3.38 12.27
N MET A 60 -2.60 -4.12 12.14
CA MET A 60 -1.90 -4.28 10.87
C MET A 60 -2.73 -5.08 9.87
N ALA A 61 -3.44 -6.13 10.31
CA ALA A 61 -4.33 -6.89 9.44
C ALA A 61 -5.39 -5.99 8.79
N LYS A 62 -6.01 -5.08 9.54
CA LYS A 62 -6.98 -4.11 8.98
C LYS A 62 -6.38 -3.25 7.88
N ILE A 63 -5.15 -2.77 8.05
CA ILE A 63 -4.44 -1.98 7.03
C ILE A 63 -4.13 -2.84 5.80
N HIS A 64 -3.68 -4.06 6.00
CA HIS A 64 -3.39 -4.99 4.89
C HIS A 64 -4.64 -5.36 4.10
N TYR A 65 -5.76 -5.64 4.79
CA TYR A 65 -7.06 -5.90 4.13
C TYR A 65 -7.50 -4.70 3.29
N TYR A 66 -7.41 -3.50 3.85
CA TYR A 66 -7.73 -2.29 3.10
C TYR A 66 -6.86 -2.14 1.86
N GLY A 67 -5.54 -2.34 2.01
CA GLY A 67 -4.60 -2.24 0.88
C GLY A 67 -4.91 -3.26 -0.22
N ALA A 68 -5.16 -4.52 0.15
CA ALA A 68 -5.50 -5.56 -0.81
C ALA A 68 -6.83 -5.27 -1.54
N ASP A 69 -7.86 -4.84 -0.82
CA ASP A 69 -9.14 -4.42 -1.40
C ASP A 69 -8.97 -3.23 -2.36
N LEU A 70 -8.13 -2.26 -1.98
CA LEU A 70 -7.80 -1.13 -2.85
C LEU A 70 -7.17 -1.60 -4.17
N TYR A 71 -6.21 -2.54 -4.14
CA TYR A 71 -5.57 -3.06 -5.35
C TYR A 71 -6.55 -3.72 -6.31
N THR A 72 -7.62 -4.34 -5.82
CA THR A 72 -8.67 -4.92 -6.70
C THR A 72 -9.45 -3.87 -7.48
N LYS A 73 -9.43 -2.61 -7.04
CA LYS A 73 -10.23 -1.50 -7.58
C LYS A 73 -9.41 -0.50 -8.40
N LEU A 74 -8.11 -0.40 -8.12
CA LEU A 74 -7.23 0.63 -8.70
C LEU A 74 -7.21 0.60 -10.23
N GLU A 75 -7.20 -0.57 -10.85
CA GLU A 75 -7.21 -0.67 -12.32
C GLU A 75 -8.48 -0.06 -12.92
N ALA A 76 -9.63 -0.32 -12.32
CA ALA A 76 -10.91 0.26 -12.76
C ALA A 76 -10.97 1.78 -12.51
N GLU A 77 -10.38 2.26 -11.41
CA GLU A 77 -10.34 3.69 -11.07
C GLU A 77 -9.38 4.48 -11.96
N THR A 78 -8.23 3.91 -12.31
CA THR A 78 -7.13 4.64 -12.95
C THR A 78 -6.99 4.34 -14.44
N GLY A 79 -7.57 3.24 -14.91
CA GLY A 79 -7.36 2.73 -16.27
C GLY A 79 -5.96 2.13 -16.50
N GLN A 80 -5.16 1.96 -15.44
CA GLN A 80 -3.80 1.42 -15.53
C GLN A 80 -3.68 0.10 -14.78
N ALA A 81 -3.17 -0.92 -15.46
CA ALA A 81 -2.95 -2.23 -14.85
C ALA A 81 -1.98 -2.16 -13.67
N THR A 82 -2.39 -2.74 -12.55
CA THR A 82 -1.56 -2.79 -11.33
C THR A 82 -0.70 -4.04 -11.24
N GLY A 83 -0.97 -5.04 -12.08
CA GLY A 83 -0.37 -6.37 -11.98
C GLY A 83 -0.85 -7.17 -10.76
N TRP A 84 -1.98 -6.77 -10.17
CA TRP A 84 -2.56 -7.47 -9.01
C TRP A 84 -3.09 -8.85 -9.41
N HIS A 85 -2.65 -9.88 -8.65
CA HIS A 85 -3.14 -11.24 -8.77
C HIS A 85 -3.59 -11.76 -7.40
N GLY A 86 -4.87 -11.94 -7.22
CA GLY A 86 -5.49 -12.46 -5.99
C GLY A 86 -5.34 -13.99 -5.86
N CYS A 87 -4.10 -14.49 -5.89
CA CYS A 87 -3.81 -15.93 -5.86
C CYS A 87 -3.93 -16.58 -4.47
N GLY A 88 -4.18 -15.78 -3.43
CA GLY A 88 -4.19 -16.26 -2.05
C GLY A 88 -2.77 -16.53 -1.52
N ALA A 89 -2.71 -17.12 -0.33
CA ALA A 89 -1.46 -17.52 0.32
C ALA A 89 -1.61 -18.85 1.06
N VAL A 90 -0.56 -19.62 1.11
CA VAL A 90 -0.47 -20.85 1.90
C VAL A 90 0.59 -20.67 2.97
N ARG A 91 0.25 -21.00 4.22
CA ARG A 91 1.19 -21.05 5.32
C ARG A 91 1.29 -22.47 5.85
N LEU A 92 2.52 -22.91 6.08
CA LEU A 92 2.80 -24.25 6.62
C LEU A 92 3.15 -24.13 8.09
N ALA A 93 2.46 -24.92 8.92
CA ALA A 93 2.86 -25.14 10.30
C ALA A 93 3.80 -26.36 10.35
N ILE A 94 4.95 -26.22 11.00
CA ILE A 94 5.95 -27.29 11.16
C ILE A 94 5.94 -27.91 12.56
N ASN A 95 5.15 -27.36 13.49
CA ASN A 95 4.99 -27.86 14.85
C ASN A 95 3.60 -27.47 15.38
N GLN A 96 3.21 -28.08 16.53
CA GLN A 96 1.90 -27.86 17.14
C GLN A 96 1.69 -26.39 17.56
N ASP A 97 2.71 -25.73 18.11
CA ASP A 97 2.62 -24.33 18.53
C ASP A 97 2.22 -23.41 17.38
N GLN A 98 2.74 -23.68 16.17
CA GLN A 98 2.35 -22.92 14.97
C GLN A 98 0.93 -23.23 14.52
N VAL A 99 0.47 -24.47 14.64
CA VAL A 99 -0.92 -24.82 14.38
C VAL A 99 -1.84 -24.05 15.31
N ASP A 100 -1.55 -24.08 16.61
CA ASP A 100 -2.34 -23.39 17.63
C ASP A 100 -2.36 -21.86 17.37
N TRP A 101 -1.20 -21.30 16.99
CA TRP A 101 -1.11 -19.88 16.62
C TRP A 101 -1.93 -19.51 15.39
N PHE A 102 -2.08 -20.39 14.41
CA PHE A 102 -2.91 -20.13 13.24
C PHE A 102 -4.41 -20.17 13.54
N HIS A 103 -4.81 -20.81 14.62
CA HIS A 103 -6.20 -20.86 15.09
C HIS A 103 -6.57 -19.70 16.00
N TYR A 104 -5.59 -18.92 16.46
CA TYR A 104 -5.78 -17.79 17.37
C TYR A 104 -6.07 -16.49 16.61
#